data_da4520d1aa10a609b45d500e743b7e7d
#
_entry.id   da4520d1aa10a609b45d500e743b7e7d
#
_cell.length_a   1.000
_cell.length_b   1.000
_cell.length_c   1.000
_cell.angle_alpha   90.00
_cell.angle_beta   90.00
_cell.angle_gamma   90.00
#
_symmetry.space_group_name_H-M   'P 1'
#
loop_
_entity.id
_entity.type
_entity.pdbx_description
1 polymer ?
#
loop_
_entity_poly.entity_id
_entity_poly.type
_entity_poly.pdbx_seq_one_letter_code
_entity_poly.pdbx_strand_id
1 'polypeptide(L)'
;MDNHEILSPALQKFYSALTSLNEFGKNGDFFDDVSNLDKFFSEFRNITFVIQKSLKTDENKEIYKKLRDTILSGDTLKWFVNTRNKTTKEKPFELKKELAIDLYLPNGLYSLRDSRLVVDVDKSFNEALNYIRFVCFEQLKLVEVYFTSRIAFREANDSVDLYPKIRDGIAQMNHFLGETGKHFPCDCELCRALKEKIELLLRNTQFKELNFTSDYTLELGKEAVEGEKAAMCFSMDGSKFTPFSELRPSLD
;
A
#
# COMPACT_ATOMS: atom_id res chain seq x y z
N MET A 1 14.50 35.70 9.64
CA MET A 1 14.13 34.74 8.60
C MET A 1 12.82 34.11 9.04
N ASP A 2 11.83 34.10 8.19
CA ASP A 2 10.53 33.55 8.59
C ASP A 2 10.59 32.01 8.43
N ASN A 3 10.55 31.27 9.54
CA ASN A 3 10.57 29.80 9.54
C ASN A 3 9.37 29.22 8.79
N HIS A 4 8.32 30.02 8.58
CA HIS A 4 7.19 29.68 7.74
C HIS A 4 7.63 29.33 6.29
N GLU A 5 8.57 30.08 5.72
CA GLU A 5 9.09 29.85 4.36
C GLU A 5 9.83 28.51 4.23
N ILE A 6 10.32 27.93 5.33
CA ILE A 6 11.02 26.65 5.33
C ILE A 6 10.03 25.48 5.47
N LEU A 7 9.18 25.53 6.49
CA LEU A 7 8.37 24.39 6.90
C LEU A 7 7.05 24.27 6.10
N SER A 8 6.37 25.39 5.85
CA SER A 8 5.07 25.39 5.19
C SER A 8 5.07 24.73 3.80
N PRO A 9 6.01 25.08 2.88
CA PRO A 9 6.06 24.42 1.58
C PRO A 9 6.34 22.91 1.67
N ALA A 10 7.16 22.50 2.64
CA ALA A 10 7.48 21.08 2.86
C ALA A 10 6.26 20.28 3.37
N LEU A 11 5.53 20.83 4.33
CA LEU A 11 4.27 20.26 4.82
C LEU A 11 3.23 20.18 3.70
N GLN A 12 3.13 21.22 2.85
CA GLN A 12 2.22 21.21 1.70
C GLN A 12 2.57 20.09 0.71
N LYS A 13 3.87 19.87 0.43
CA LYS A 13 4.33 18.77 -0.42
C LYS A 13 4.04 17.42 0.20
N PHE A 14 4.25 17.27 1.50
CA PHE A 14 3.93 16.02 2.19
C PHE A 14 2.43 15.73 2.19
N TYR A 15 1.61 16.74 2.47
CA TYR A 15 0.15 16.62 2.37
C TYR A 15 -0.29 16.21 0.95
N SER A 16 0.28 16.83 -0.09
CA SER A 16 -0.02 16.51 -1.50
C SER A 16 0.38 15.06 -1.86
N ALA A 17 1.55 14.60 -1.39
CA ALA A 17 1.99 13.23 -1.57
C ALA A 17 1.01 12.24 -0.91
N LEU A 18 0.68 12.46 0.36
CA LEU A 18 -0.26 11.61 1.09
C LEU A 18 -1.65 11.59 0.48
N THR A 19 -2.13 12.73 -0.03
CA THR A 19 -3.42 12.82 -0.73
C THR A 19 -3.42 11.96 -2.00
N SER A 20 -2.34 12.03 -2.80
CA SER A 20 -2.22 11.22 -4.00
C SER A 20 -2.19 9.71 -3.67
N LEU A 21 -1.46 9.33 -2.62
CA LEU A 21 -1.46 7.95 -2.16
C LEU A 21 -2.82 7.51 -1.60
N ASN A 22 -3.58 8.42 -0.98
CA ASN A 22 -4.92 8.12 -0.48
C ASN A 22 -5.94 7.84 -1.61
N GLU A 23 -5.70 8.34 -2.82
CA GLU A 23 -6.51 8.04 -3.99
C GLU A 23 -6.07 6.75 -4.72
N PHE A 24 -4.88 6.23 -4.41
CA PHE A 24 -4.38 4.97 -4.94
C PHE A 24 -5.28 3.80 -4.53
N GLY A 25 -5.69 3.00 -5.49
CA GLY A 25 -6.50 1.80 -5.29
C GLY A 25 -8.01 2.04 -5.11
N LYS A 26 -8.49 3.29 -5.01
CA LYS A 26 -9.91 3.58 -4.77
C LYS A 26 -10.81 3.34 -5.97
N ASN A 27 -10.34 3.69 -7.16
CA ASN A 27 -11.18 3.73 -8.36
C ASN A 27 -11.12 2.45 -9.20
N GLY A 28 -10.26 1.50 -8.84
CA GLY A 28 -10.09 0.25 -9.58
C GLY A 28 -9.40 0.40 -10.95
N ASP A 29 -9.19 1.63 -11.44
CA ASP A 29 -8.50 1.87 -12.69
C ASP A 29 -6.98 1.79 -12.51
N PHE A 30 -6.35 0.92 -13.31
CA PHE A 30 -4.91 0.69 -13.25
C PHE A 30 -4.09 1.94 -13.64
N PHE A 31 -4.54 2.72 -14.62
CA PHE A 31 -3.83 3.92 -15.06
C PHE A 31 -3.93 5.04 -14.04
N ASP A 32 -5.06 5.17 -13.36
CA ASP A 32 -5.22 6.10 -12.24
C ASP A 32 -4.32 5.70 -11.07
N ASP A 33 -4.20 4.41 -10.76
CA ASP A 33 -3.30 3.90 -9.74
C ASP A 33 -1.83 4.25 -10.05
N VAL A 34 -1.37 4.02 -11.29
CA VAL A 34 -0.01 4.38 -11.72
C VAL A 34 0.20 5.90 -11.63
N SER A 35 -0.77 6.70 -12.10
CA SER A 35 -0.70 8.17 -12.05
C SER A 35 -0.62 8.70 -10.61
N ASN A 36 -1.40 8.11 -9.70
CA ASN A 36 -1.38 8.48 -8.28
C ASN A 36 -0.05 8.14 -7.62
N LEU A 37 0.56 7.00 -7.96
CA LEU A 37 1.90 6.64 -7.48
C LEU A 37 2.98 7.57 -8.02
N ASP A 38 2.97 7.88 -9.31
CA ASP A 38 3.95 8.78 -9.93
C ASP A 38 3.88 10.17 -9.27
N LYS A 39 2.68 10.67 -9.03
CA LYS A 39 2.46 11.93 -8.32
C LYS A 39 2.92 11.85 -6.86
N PHE A 40 2.64 10.75 -6.17
CA PHE A 40 3.13 10.50 -4.81
C PHE A 40 4.65 10.57 -4.76
N PHE A 41 5.37 9.82 -5.59
CA PHE A 41 6.84 9.82 -5.60
C PHE A 41 7.43 11.19 -5.95
N SER A 42 6.81 11.89 -6.89
CA SER A 42 7.24 13.25 -7.28
C SER A 42 7.10 14.24 -6.12
N GLU A 43 5.92 14.31 -5.50
CA GLU A 43 5.66 15.22 -4.38
C GLU A 43 6.48 14.85 -3.15
N PHE A 44 6.64 13.57 -2.85
CA PHE A 44 7.45 13.07 -1.74
C PHE A 44 8.92 13.51 -1.87
N ARG A 45 9.50 13.40 -3.06
CA ARG A 45 10.88 13.88 -3.30
C ARG A 45 10.99 15.39 -3.19
N ASN A 46 9.97 16.13 -3.57
CA ASN A 46 9.97 17.59 -3.53
C ASN A 46 10.01 18.15 -2.10
N ILE A 47 9.63 17.38 -1.07
CA ILE A 47 9.69 17.79 0.34
C ILE A 47 11.09 18.27 0.71
N THR A 48 12.09 17.41 0.50
CA THR A 48 13.48 17.75 0.84
C THR A 48 14.06 18.86 -0.05
N PHE A 49 13.62 18.91 -1.31
CA PHE A 49 14.05 19.93 -2.24
C PHE A 49 13.56 21.33 -1.87
N VAL A 50 12.30 21.49 -1.48
CA VAL A 50 11.76 22.80 -1.07
C VAL A 50 12.41 23.31 0.21
N ILE A 51 12.67 22.42 1.20
CA ILE A 51 13.43 22.79 2.40
C ILE A 51 14.81 23.31 2.00
N GLN A 52 15.57 22.53 1.22
CA GLN A 52 16.90 22.90 0.80
C GLN A 52 16.95 24.27 0.09
N LYS A 53 15.96 24.56 -0.74
CA LYS A 53 15.87 25.83 -1.48
C LYS A 53 15.51 27.02 -0.59
N SER A 54 14.79 26.80 0.49
CA SER A 54 14.41 27.85 1.43
C SER A 54 15.53 28.25 2.41
N LEU A 55 16.58 27.43 2.55
CA LEU A 55 17.68 27.70 3.48
C LEU A 55 18.65 28.74 2.91
N LYS A 56 18.78 29.87 3.60
CA LYS A 56 19.61 31.00 3.15
C LYS A 56 20.99 31.04 3.80
N THR A 57 21.11 30.57 5.07
CA THR A 57 22.37 30.61 5.82
C THR A 57 23.09 29.26 5.79
N ASP A 58 24.41 29.29 5.89
CA ASP A 58 25.20 28.06 5.89
C ASP A 58 24.99 27.23 7.16
N GLU A 59 24.72 27.89 8.30
CA GLU A 59 24.34 27.21 9.55
C GLU A 59 23.05 26.37 9.34
N ASN A 60 22.01 26.94 8.76
CA ASN A 60 20.77 26.24 8.50
C ASN A 60 20.96 25.09 7.50
N LYS A 61 21.83 25.27 6.49
CA LYS A 61 22.18 24.19 5.55
C LYS A 61 22.90 23.03 6.25
N GLU A 62 23.81 23.31 7.19
CA GLU A 62 24.48 22.27 7.96
C GLU A 62 23.53 21.52 8.89
N ILE A 63 22.60 22.21 9.58
CA ILE A 63 21.53 21.58 10.37
C ILE A 63 20.70 20.63 9.48
N TYR A 64 20.22 21.13 8.36
CA TYR A 64 19.44 20.35 7.41
C TYR A 64 20.21 19.12 6.90
N LYS A 65 21.48 19.30 6.51
CA LYS A 65 22.34 18.22 6.01
C LYS A 65 22.49 17.12 7.06
N LYS A 66 22.75 17.50 8.31
CA LYS A 66 22.87 16.56 9.43
C LYS A 66 21.56 15.78 9.64
N LEU A 67 20.42 16.46 9.67
CA LEU A 67 19.10 15.81 9.82
C LEU A 67 18.82 14.84 8.66
N ARG A 68 19.03 15.30 7.43
CA ARG A 68 18.83 14.47 6.23
C ARG A 68 19.72 13.23 6.25
N ASP A 69 21.00 13.40 6.51
CA ASP A 69 21.98 12.32 6.46
C ASP A 69 21.81 11.34 7.62
N THR A 70 21.21 11.77 8.74
CA THR A 70 20.87 10.91 9.86
C THR A 70 19.57 10.13 9.65
N ILE A 71 18.51 10.80 9.15
CA ILE A 71 17.16 10.24 9.12
C ILE A 71 16.82 9.63 7.75
N LEU A 72 17.29 10.26 6.65
CA LEU A 72 16.89 9.91 5.29
C LEU A 72 17.98 9.18 4.48
N SER A 73 18.98 8.59 5.14
CA SER A 73 20.09 7.89 4.46
C SER A 73 19.80 6.41 4.14
N GLY A 74 18.71 5.86 4.65
CA GLY A 74 18.34 4.45 4.51
C GLY A 74 18.03 4.02 3.07
N ASP A 75 18.05 2.71 2.84
CA ASP A 75 17.84 2.13 1.50
C ASP A 75 16.42 2.36 0.98
N THR A 76 15.43 2.42 1.86
CA THR A 76 14.05 2.78 1.51
C THR A 76 14.01 4.16 0.85
N LEU A 77 14.65 5.16 1.43
CA LEU A 77 14.66 6.53 0.89
C LEU A 77 15.48 6.65 -0.39
N LYS A 78 16.56 5.88 -0.53
CA LYS A 78 17.29 5.76 -1.81
C LYS A 78 16.40 5.18 -2.91
N TRP A 79 15.60 4.15 -2.57
CA TRP A 79 14.62 3.57 -3.48
C TRP A 79 13.59 4.63 -3.92
N PHE A 80 13.06 5.45 -3.02
CA PHE A 80 12.14 6.56 -3.37
C PHE A 80 12.77 7.55 -4.36
N VAL A 81 14.02 7.95 -4.13
CA VAL A 81 14.74 8.86 -5.03
C VAL A 81 14.93 8.23 -6.41
N ASN A 82 15.33 6.97 -6.47
CA ASN A 82 15.55 6.24 -7.71
C ASN A 82 14.22 6.04 -8.47
N THR A 83 13.16 5.65 -7.78
CA THR A 83 11.82 5.47 -8.36
C THR A 83 11.33 6.78 -8.97
N ARG A 84 11.38 7.88 -8.21
CA ARG A 84 11.00 9.20 -8.74
C ARG A 84 11.83 9.59 -9.97
N ASN A 85 13.14 9.33 -9.97
CA ASN A 85 13.99 9.68 -11.11
C ASN A 85 13.60 8.88 -12.35
N LYS A 86 13.28 7.60 -12.20
CA LYS A 86 12.76 6.76 -13.29
C LYS A 86 11.42 7.29 -13.79
N THR A 87 10.45 7.50 -12.90
CA THR A 87 9.09 7.90 -13.29
C THR A 87 9.02 9.28 -13.92
N THR A 88 9.96 10.17 -13.60
CA THR A 88 9.99 11.53 -14.17
C THR A 88 10.75 11.61 -15.49
N LYS A 89 11.74 10.75 -15.72
CA LYS A 89 12.69 10.88 -16.83
C LYS A 89 12.60 9.77 -17.86
N GLU A 90 12.11 8.59 -17.48
CA GLU A 90 12.23 7.40 -18.31
C GLU A 90 10.87 6.80 -18.66
N LYS A 91 10.10 6.38 -17.67
CA LYS A 91 8.84 5.66 -17.85
C LYS A 91 7.97 5.73 -16.59
N PRO A 92 6.64 5.59 -16.71
CA PRO A 92 5.74 5.49 -15.57
C PRO A 92 6.14 4.36 -14.61
N PHE A 93 5.65 4.42 -13.38
CA PHE A 93 5.90 3.36 -12.41
C PHE A 93 5.40 2.02 -12.94
N GLU A 94 6.29 1.03 -12.95
CA GLU A 94 5.96 -0.32 -13.42
C GLU A 94 5.23 -1.09 -12.32
N LEU A 95 3.96 -0.75 -12.12
CA LEU A 95 3.10 -1.37 -11.14
C LEU A 95 2.70 -2.78 -11.58
N LYS A 96 2.83 -3.74 -10.68
CA LYS A 96 2.15 -5.03 -10.77
C LYS A 96 1.11 -5.13 -9.67
N LYS A 97 -0.03 -5.66 -10.01
CA LYS A 97 -1.10 -5.95 -9.10
C LYS A 97 -1.27 -7.47 -9.07
N GLU A 98 -1.11 -8.07 -7.90
CA GLU A 98 -1.26 -9.52 -7.71
C GLU A 98 -2.46 -9.76 -6.81
N LEU A 99 -3.30 -10.71 -7.21
CA LEU A 99 -4.41 -11.19 -6.41
C LEU A 99 -3.97 -12.44 -5.66
N ALA A 100 -3.99 -12.39 -4.33
CA ALA A 100 -3.84 -13.55 -3.46
C ALA A 100 -5.21 -13.94 -2.92
N ILE A 101 -5.54 -15.23 -2.99
CA ILE A 101 -6.78 -15.78 -2.46
C ILE A 101 -6.43 -16.85 -1.45
N ASP A 102 -6.96 -16.70 -0.24
CA ASP A 102 -6.89 -17.69 0.81
C ASP A 102 -8.28 -18.33 0.95
N LEU A 103 -8.38 -19.63 0.67
CA LEU A 103 -9.62 -20.41 0.78
C LEU A 103 -9.73 -21.04 2.16
N TYR A 104 -10.92 -20.92 2.74
CA TYR A 104 -11.27 -21.54 4.01
C TYR A 104 -12.28 -22.65 3.75
N LEU A 105 -11.82 -23.87 3.85
CA LEU A 105 -12.67 -25.06 3.75
C LEU A 105 -13.08 -25.54 5.14
N PRO A 106 -14.18 -26.29 5.27
CA PRO A 106 -14.65 -26.80 6.57
C PRO A 106 -13.58 -27.53 7.38
N ASN A 107 -12.50 -27.97 6.75
CA ASN A 107 -11.39 -28.69 7.37
C ASN A 107 -10.00 -28.11 7.08
N GLY A 108 -9.87 -26.88 6.56
CA GLY A 108 -8.54 -26.33 6.30
C GLY A 108 -8.47 -24.95 5.66
N LEU A 109 -7.27 -24.38 5.75
CA LEU A 109 -6.89 -23.13 5.10
C LEU A 109 -6.07 -23.45 3.86
N TYR A 110 -6.47 -22.91 2.71
CA TYR A 110 -5.71 -23.00 1.47
C TYR A 110 -5.34 -21.63 0.93
N SER A 111 -4.08 -21.45 0.59
CA SER A 111 -3.61 -20.23 -0.05
C SER A 111 -3.25 -20.50 -1.52
N LEU A 112 -3.87 -19.75 -2.44
CA LEU A 112 -3.53 -19.75 -3.88
C LEU A 112 -2.25 -18.93 -4.17
N ARG A 113 -1.47 -18.55 -3.17
CA ARG A 113 -0.24 -17.74 -3.33
C ARG A 113 0.76 -18.34 -4.33
N ASP A 114 0.75 -19.65 -4.51
CA ASP A 114 1.63 -20.32 -5.49
C ASP A 114 1.13 -20.22 -6.92
N SER A 115 -0.15 -19.96 -7.13
CA SER A 115 -0.72 -19.61 -8.43
C SER A 115 -0.69 -18.09 -8.61
N ARG A 116 0.49 -17.54 -8.87
CA ARG A 116 0.70 -16.11 -9.18
C ARG A 116 -0.09 -15.73 -10.44
N LEU A 117 -1.33 -15.36 -10.27
CA LEU A 117 -2.09 -14.67 -11.31
C LEU A 117 -1.56 -13.24 -11.36
N VAL A 118 -0.58 -13.00 -12.23
CA VAL A 118 -0.21 -11.64 -12.63
C VAL A 118 -1.34 -11.13 -13.50
N VAL A 119 -1.97 -10.04 -13.14
CA VAL A 119 -3.28 -9.79 -13.65
C VAL A 119 -3.55 -8.34 -13.98
N ASP A 120 -4.17 -8.20 -15.11
CA ASP A 120 -5.18 -7.19 -15.40
C ASP A 120 -6.34 -7.37 -14.41
N VAL A 121 -6.54 -6.40 -13.52
CA VAL A 121 -7.26 -6.53 -12.24
C VAL A 121 -8.65 -7.11 -12.35
N ASP A 122 -9.45 -6.63 -13.31
CA ASP A 122 -10.86 -7.02 -13.40
C ASP A 122 -11.06 -8.45 -13.90
N LYS A 123 -10.21 -8.89 -14.82
CA LYS A 123 -10.25 -10.26 -15.32
C LYS A 123 -9.84 -11.28 -14.28
N SER A 124 -8.94 -10.91 -13.37
CA SER A 124 -8.36 -11.85 -12.40
C SER A 124 -9.26 -12.27 -11.30
N PHE A 125 -10.02 -11.34 -10.76
CA PHE A 125 -10.97 -11.71 -9.71
C PHE A 125 -11.97 -12.71 -10.29
N ASN A 126 -12.49 -12.47 -11.50
CA ASN A 126 -13.42 -13.37 -12.17
C ASN A 126 -12.77 -14.72 -12.56
N GLU A 127 -11.53 -14.69 -13.03
CA GLU A 127 -10.78 -15.93 -13.32
C GLU A 127 -10.53 -16.74 -12.03
N ALA A 128 -10.15 -16.07 -10.94
CA ALA A 128 -9.99 -16.70 -9.64
C ALA A 128 -11.31 -17.28 -9.11
N LEU A 129 -12.42 -16.55 -9.25
CA LEU A 129 -13.76 -17.07 -8.90
C LEU A 129 -14.13 -18.31 -9.72
N ASN A 130 -13.86 -18.31 -11.02
CA ASN A 130 -14.12 -19.47 -11.88
C ASN A 130 -13.27 -20.66 -11.47
N TYR A 131 -11.99 -20.44 -11.12
CA TYR A 131 -11.11 -21.48 -10.60
C TYR A 131 -11.62 -22.04 -9.26
N ILE A 132 -12.03 -21.15 -8.33
CA ILE A 132 -12.61 -21.57 -7.04
C ILE A 132 -13.87 -22.42 -7.28
N ARG A 133 -14.77 -21.97 -8.18
CA ARG A 133 -15.98 -22.73 -8.54
C ARG A 133 -15.63 -24.12 -9.06
N PHE A 134 -14.72 -24.20 -10.01
CA PHE A 134 -14.29 -25.47 -10.58
C PHE A 134 -13.72 -26.41 -9.51
N VAL A 135 -12.75 -25.95 -8.71
CA VAL A 135 -12.09 -26.80 -7.72
C VAL A 135 -13.05 -27.16 -6.58
N CYS A 136 -13.74 -26.18 -6.02
CA CYS A 136 -14.54 -26.42 -4.81
C CYS A 136 -15.86 -27.14 -5.12
N PHE A 137 -16.55 -26.74 -6.19
CA PHE A 137 -17.89 -27.26 -6.46
C PHE A 137 -17.88 -28.48 -7.40
N GLU A 138 -17.05 -28.48 -8.44
CA GLU A 138 -17.03 -29.58 -9.40
C GLU A 138 -16.12 -30.71 -8.96
N GLN A 139 -14.91 -30.45 -8.48
CA GLN A 139 -13.98 -31.47 -8.04
C GLN A 139 -14.25 -31.94 -6.60
N LEU A 140 -14.33 -31.03 -5.64
CA LEU A 140 -14.49 -31.35 -4.23
C LEU A 140 -15.94 -31.53 -3.79
N LYS A 141 -16.92 -31.22 -4.67
CA LYS A 141 -18.37 -31.36 -4.41
C LYS A 141 -18.85 -30.58 -3.19
N LEU A 142 -18.22 -29.45 -2.88
CA LEU A 142 -18.66 -28.55 -1.84
C LEU A 142 -19.89 -27.78 -2.31
N VAL A 143 -20.68 -27.29 -1.36
CA VAL A 143 -21.88 -26.46 -1.62
C VAL A 143 -21.65 -25.00 -1.28
N GLU A 144 -20.69 -24.74 -0.41
CA GLU A 144 -20.34 -23.42 0.09
C GLU A 144 -18.83 -23.36 0.37
N VAL A 145 -18.21 -22.22 0.07
CA VAL A 145 -16.81 -21.94 0.34
C VAL A 145 -16.64 -20.50 0.81
N TYR A 146 -15.75 -20.30 1.75
CA TYR A 146 -15.35 -18.98 2.23
C TYR A 146 -13.93 -18.68 1.76
N PHE A 147 -13.68 -17.44 1.35
CA PHE A 147 -12.33 -17.04 0.96
C PHE A 147 -12.06 -15.58 1.24
N THR A 148 -10.79 -15.27 1.48
CA THR A 148 -10.27 -13.92 1.58
C THR A 148 -9.53 -13.57 0.29
N SER A 149 -9.88 -12.46 -0.33
CA SER A 149 -9.17 -11.90 -1.45
C SER A 149 -8.28 -10.77 -0.96
N ARG A 150 -6.99 -10.82 -1.30
CA ARG A 150 -6.04 -9.77 -0.99
C ARG A 150 -5.33 -9.32 -2.25
N ILE A 151 -5.32 -8.01 -2.49
CA ILE A 151 -4.56 -7.40 -3.56
C ILE A 151 -3.21 -6.94 -3.01
N ALA A 152 -2.12 -7.45 -3.58
CA ALA A 152 -0.77 -7.01 -3.32
C ALA A 152 -0.24 -6.21 -4.51
N PHE A 153 0.42 -5.10 -4.22
CA PHE A 153 1.04 -4.25 -5.23
C PHE A 153 2.55 -4.37 -5.16
N ARG A 154 3.20 -4.52 -6.32
CA ARG A 154 4.65 -4.68 -6.44
C ARG A 154 5.22 -3.84 -7.58
N GLU A 155 6.51 -3.54 -7.52
CA GLU A 155 7.27 -3.10 -8.70
C GLU A 155 7.51 -4.31 -9.63
N ALA A 156 7.48 -4.12 -10.95
CA ALA A 156 7.46 -5.21 -11.93
C ALA A 156 8.59 -6.25 -11.78
N ASN A 157 9.74 -5.82 -11.31
CA ASN A 157 10.92 -6.67 -11.16
C ASN A 157 11.27 -6.97 -9.69
N ASP A 158 10.34 -6.66 -8.76
CA ASP A 158 10.54 -6.89 -7.33
C ASP A 158 9.51 -7.90 -6.81
N SER A 159 9.97 -8.85 -5.99
CA SER A 159 9.11 -9.80 -5.30
C SER A 159 8.51 -9.25 -4.00
N VAL A 160 8.99 -8.09 -3.56
CA VAL A 160 8.58 -7.47 -2.28
C VAL A 160 7.35 -6.61 -2.48
N ASP A 161 6.40 -6.73 -1.57
CA ASP A 161 5.22 -5.88 -1.53
C ASP A 161 5.63 -4.40 -1.41
N LEU A 162 4.97 -3.55 -2.20
CA LEU A 162 5.23 -2.12 -2.25
C LEU A 162 4.87 -1.42 -0.92
N TYR A 163 3.86 -1.94 -0.24
CA TYR A 163 3.30 -1.34 0.97
C TYR A 163 4.29 -1.15 2.12
N PRO A 164 5.06 -2.17 2.55
CA PRO A 164 6.05 -1.97 3.61
C PRO A 164 7.07 -0.88 3.30
N LYS A 165 7.53 -0.80 2.05
CA LYS A 165 8.46 0.24 1.60
C LYS A 165 7.85 1.64 1.67
N ILE A 166 6.61 1.80 1.19
CA ILE A 166 5.90 3.08 1.21
C ILE A 166 5.64 3.51 2.66
N ARG A 167 5.13 2.62 3.50
CA ARG A 167 4.87 2.88 4.92
C ARG A 167 6.12 3.33 5.66
N ASP A 168 7.22 2.62 5.46
CA ASP A 168 8.51 2.94 6.09
C ASP A 168 9.04 4.30 5.63
N GLY A 169 8.98 4.59 4.34
CA GLY A 169 9.36 5.89 3.79
C GLY A 169 8.51 7.04 4.34
N ILE A 170 7.20 6.85 4.46
CA ILE A 170 6.29 7.84 5.06
C ILE A 170 6.66 8.09 6.52
N ALA A 171 6.91 7.04 7.31
CA ALA A 171 7.28 7.15 8.71
C ALA A 171 8.61 7.93 8.88
N GLN A 172 9.62 7.61 8.07
CA GLN A 172 10.90 8.31 8.08
C GLN A 172 10.75 9.79 7.68
N MET A 173 9.95 10.09 6.65
CA MET A 173 9.71 11.47 6.22
C MET A 173 8.93 12.26 7.27
N ASN A 174 7.92 11.66 7.90
CA ASN A 174 7.17 12.30 8.98
C ASN A 174 8.07 12.62 10.18
N HIS A 175 8.96 11.68 10.54
CA HIS A 175 9.97 11.91 11.58
C HIS A 175 10.93 13.04 11.19
N PHE A 176 11.43 13.04 9.96
CA PHE A 176 12.31 14.09 9.44
C PHE A 176 11.65 15.49 9.49
N LEU A 177 10.38 15.60 9.11
CA LEU A 177 9.64 16.85 9.18
C LEU A 177 9.41 17.29 10.63
N GLY A 178 9.16 16.36 11.54
CA GLY A 178 9.06 16.63 12.97
C GLY A 178 10.35 17.21 13.54
N GLU A 179 11.50 16.60 13.25
CA GLU A 179 12.81 17.10 13.69
C GLU A 179 13.15 18.43 13.01
N THR A 180 12.85 18.59 11.71
CA THR A 180 13.01 19.87 11.02
C THR A 180 12.19 20.96 11.69
N GLY A 181 10.96 20.68 12.11
CA GLY A 181 10.10 21.63 12.81
C GLY A 181 10.59 22.03 14.19
N LYS A 182 11.41 21.22 14.87
CA LYS A 182 12.06 21.59 16.15
C LYS A 182 13.19 22.62 15.93
N HIS A 183 13.93 22.51 14.82
CA HIS A 183 14.99 23.45 14.48
C HIS A 183 14.48 24.72 13.81
N PHE A 184 13.39 24.62 13.06
CA PHE A 184 12.76 25.73 12.35
C PHE A 184 11.29 25.87 12.78
N PRO A 185 11.01 26.22 14.05
CA PRO A 185 9.65 26.26 14.58
C PRO A 185 8.78 27.27 13.83
N CYS A 186 7.56 26.86 13.48
CA CYS A 186 6.55 27.69 12.89
C CYS A 186 5.17 27.33 13.45
N ASP A 187 4.55 28.29 14.12
CA ASP A 187 3.23 28.16 14.76
C ASP A 187 2.14 28.93 14.01
N CYS A 188 2.38 29.29 12.74
CA CYS A 188 1.37 29.96 11.93
C CYS A 188 0.15 29.04 11.70
N GLU A 189 -1.00 29.64 11.45
CA GLU A 189 -2.27 28.95 11.24
C GLU A 189 -2.18 27.90 10.11
N LEU A 190 -1.52 28.25 9.00
CA LEU A 190 -1.35 27.35 7.86
C LEU A 190 -0.54 26.09 8.22
N CYS A 191 0.60 26.24 8.93
CA CYS A 191 1.40 25.10 9.36
C CYS A 191 0.63 24.20 10.33
N ARG A 192 -0.18 24.78 11.22
CA ARG A 192 -1.05 24.03 12.14
C ARG A 192 -2.09 23.23 11.40
N ALA A 193 -2.84 23.87 10.51
CA ALA A 193 -3.86 23.23 9.70
C ALA A 193 -3.30 22.10 8.81
N LEU A 194 -2.10 22.31 8.23
CA LEU A 194 -1.44 21.26 7.44
C LEU A 194 -1.02 20.06 8.30
N LYS A 195 -0.46 20.30 9.50
CA LYS A 195 -0.11 19.21 10.43
C LYS A 195 -1.33 18.39 10.82
N GLU A 196 -2.45 19.03 11.18
CA GLU A 196 -3.70 18.37 11.51
C GLU A 196 -4.23 17.50 10.36
N LYS A 197 -4.23 18.03 9.12
CA LYS A 197 -4.63 17.27 7.92
C LYS A 197 -3.71 16.09 7.62
N ILE A 198 -2.40 16.27 7.79
CA ILE A 198 -1.41 15.21 7.63
C ILE A 198 -1.64 14.10 8.67
N GLU A 199 -1.85 14.48 9.95
CA GLU A 199 -2.14 13.51 11.00
C GLU A 199 -3.44 12.72 10.72
N LEU A 200 -4.48 13.40 10.22
CA LEU A 200 -5.73 12.74 9.85
C LEU A 200 -5.49 11.71 8.74
N LEU A 201 -4.74 12.06 7.69
CA LEU A 201 -4.39 11.12 6.63
C LEU A 201 -3.56 9.94 7.16
N LEU A 202 -2.56 10.19 8.02
CA LEU A 202 -1.70 9.16 8.60
C LEU A 202 -2.46 8.20 9.53
N ARG A 203 -3.56 8.65 10.15
CA ARG A 203 -4.45 7.82 10.96
C ARG A 203 -5.43 7.00 10.13
N ASN A 204 -5.64 7.37 8.89
CA ASN A 204 -6.55 6.65 8.01
C ASN A 204 -6.05 5.22 7.78
N THR A 205 -6.92 4.24 8.00
CA THR A 205 -6.62 2.81 7.89
C THR A 205 -6.11 2.42 6.51
N GLN A 206 -6.48 3.15 5.47
CA GLN A 206 -5.98 2.94 4.11
C GLN A 206 -4.45 3.06 3.99
N PHE A 207 -3.81 3.88 4.84
CA PHE A 207 -2.34 3.93 4.91
C PHE A 207 -1.73 2.80 5.74
N LYS A 208 -2.51 2.16 6.59
CA LYS A 208 -2.10 0.99 7.36
C LYS A 208 -2.26 -0.29 6.57
N GLU A 209 -3.20 -0.30 5.65
CA GLU A 209 -3.64 -1.46 4.90
C GLU A 209 -3.78 -1.10 3.41
N LEU A 210 -2.66 -0.93 2.68
CA LEU A 210 -2.68 -1.05 1.23
C LEU A 210 -2.94 -2.51 0.79
N ASN A 211 -3.22 -3.38 1.74
CA ASN A 211 -3.79 -4.70 1.50
C ASN A 211 -5.31 -4.53 1.45
N PHE A 212 -5.85 -4.39 0.25
CA PHE A 212 -7.28 -4.51 0.04
C PHE A 212 -7.65 -5.97 0.28
N THR A 213 -8.03 -6.26 1.53
CA THR A 213 -8.49 -7.58 1.92
C THR A 213 -10.01 -7.51 2.01
N SER A 214 -10.67 -8.35 1.24
CA SER A 214 -12.11 -8.54 1.30
C SER A 214 -12.43 -10.00 1.52
N ASP A 215 -13.36 -10.26 2.40
CA ASP A 215 -13.86 -11.59 2.73
C ASP A 215 -15.09 -11.90 1.89
N TYR A 216 -15.17 -13.11 1.35
CA TYR A 216 -16.25 -13.54 0.49
C TYR A 216 -16.84 -14.87 0.91
N THR A 217 -18.15 -14.99 0.72
CA THR A 217 -18.86 -16.25 0.70
C THR A 217 -19.25 -16.57 -0.74
N LEU A 218 -19.01 -17.80 -1.18
CA LEU A 218 -19.43 -18.29 -2.48
C LEU A 218 -20.21 -19.60 -2.28
N GLU A 219 -21.47 -19.59 -2.71
CA GLU A 219 -22.36 -20.76 -2.72
C GLU A 219 -22.51 -21.29 -4.15
N LEU A 220 -22.77 -22.61 -4.26
CA LEU A 220 -23.00 -23.25 -5.56
C LEU A 220 -24.18 -22.60 -6.28
N GLY A 221 -23.95 -22.15 -7.52
CA GLY A 221 -24.97 -21.52 -8.36
C GLY A 221 -25.32 -20.07 -8.00
N LYS A 222 -24.58 -19.44 -7.06
CA LYS A 222 -24.76 -18.05 -6.69
C LYS A 222 -23.54 -17.21 -6.99
N GLU A 223 -23.71 -15.88 -6.99
CA GLU A 223 -22.60 -14.95 -7.07
C GLU A 223 -21.87 -14.85 -5.73
N ALA A 224 -20.58 -14.47 -5.77
CA ALA A 224 -19.81 -14.23 -4.57
C ALA A 224 -20.34 -12.99 -3.85
N VAL A 225 -20.59 -13.10 -2.56
CA VAL A 225 -21.08 -12.01 -1.70
C VAL A 225 -19.96 -11.59 -0.76
N GLU A 226 -19.61 -10.31 -0.81
CA GLU A 226 -18.69 -9.70 0.15
C GLU A 226 -19.42 -9.49 1.49
N GLY A 227 -18.82 -9.88 2.62
CA GLY A 227 -19.40 -9.59 3.91
C GLY A 227 -19.01 -10.45 5.10
N GLU A 228 -19.64 -10.17 6.21
CA GLU A 228 -19.31 -10.59 7.58
C GLU A 228 -19.28 -12.11 7.85
N LYS A 229 -19.88 -12.94 7.00
CA LYS A 229 -19.93 -14.40 7.21
C LYS A 229 -18.55 -15.05 7.14
N ALA A 230 -17.62 -14.53 6.35
CA ALA A 230 -16.27 -15.08 6.25
C ALA A 230 -15.49 -14.99 7.56
N ALA A 231 -15.72 -13.96 8.37
CA ALA A 231 -15.13 -13.81 9.70
C ALA A 231 -15.57 -14.91 10.69
N MET A 232 -16.70 -15.56 10.43
CA MET A 232 -17.22 -16.65 11.27
C MET A 232 -16.61 -18.02 10.95
N CYS A 233 -15.81 -18.15 9.89
CA CYS A 233 -15.16 -19.42 9.52
C CYS A 233 -14.01 -19.81 10.43
N PHE A 234 -13.49 -18.90 11.23
CA PHE A 234 -12.65 -19.24 12.37
C PHE A 234 -13.58 -19.77 13.46
N SER A 235 -13.77 -21.09 13.49
CA SER A 235 -14.61 -21.68 14.53
C SER A 235 -14.09 -21.27 15.91
N MET A 236 -14.98 -20.77 16.74
CA MET A 236 -14.68 -20.41 18.14
C MET A 236 -14.25 -21.63 18.99
N ASP A 237 -14.33 -22.84 18.44
CA ASP A 237 -13.99 -24.10 19.10
C ASP A 237 -12.56 -24.60 18.84
N GLY A 238 -11.75 -23.85 18.05
CA GLY A 238 -10.36 -24.23 17.78
C GLY A 238 -10.18 -25.48 16.93
N SER A 239 -11.22 -25.92 16.19
CA SER A 239 -11.09 -27.05 15.27
C SER A 239 -10.01 -26.76 14.20
N LYS A 240 -9.09 -27.71 14.02
CA LYS A 240 -8.00 -27.61 13.05
C LYS A 240 -8.55 -27.76 11.64
N PHE A 241 -8.30 -26.77 10.81
CA PHE A 241 -8.56 -26.86 9.39
C PHE A 241 -7.43 -27.58 8.67
N THR A 242 -7.74 -28.47 7.74
CA THR A 242 -6.76 -29.17 6.90
C THR A 242 -6.35 -28.30 5.71
N PRO A 243 -5.06 -28.06 5.45
CA PRO A 243 -4.62 -27.30 4.27
C PRO A 243 -5.13 -27.95 2.99
N PHE A 244 -5.59 -27.14 2.03
CA PHE A 244 -6.09 -27.64 0.73
C PHE A 244 -5.02 -28.41 -0.05
N SER A 245 -3.73 -28.09 0.14
CA SER A 245 -2.62 -28.85 -0.40
C SER A 245 -2.62 -30.33 0.01
N GLU A 246 -3.21 -30.65 1.16
CA GLU A 246 -3.37 -32.03 1.65
C GLU A 246 -4.64 -32.69 1.10
N LEU A 247 -5.56 -31.90 0.54
CA LEU A 247 -6.81 -32.37 -0.07
C LEU A 247 -6.74 -32.51 -1.59
N ARG A 248 -5.58 -32.21 -2.21
CA ARG A 248 -5.43 -32.41 -3.66
C ARG A 248 -5.70 -33.87 -3.99
N PRO A 249 -6.79 -34.18 -4.72
CA PRO A 249 -6.83 -35.47 -5.40
C PRO A 249 -5.61 -35.49 -6.33
N SER A 250 -4.84 -36.59 -6.29
CA SER A 250 -3.80 -36.84 -7.28
C SER A 250 -4.44 -36.66 -8.66
N LEU A 251 -4.03 -35.64 -9.37
CA LEU A 251 -4.33 -35.46 -10.79
C LEU A 251 -3.39 -36.43 -11.50
N ASP A 252 -3.77 -37.72 -11.54
CA ASP A 252 -3.25 -38.70 -12.47
C ASP A 252 -4.01 -38.58 -13.80
#